data_2acd8c862bb5d9b970dfd092d996a40c
#
_entry.id   2acd8c862bb5d9b970dfd092d996a40c
#
_cell.length_a   1.000
_cell.length_b   1.000
_cell.length_c   1.000
_cell.angle_alpha   90.00
_cell.angle_beta   90.00
_cell.angle_gamma   90.00
#
_symmetry.space_group_name_H-M   'P 1'
#
loop_
_entity.id
_entity.type
_entity.pdbx_description
1 polymer ?
#
loop_
_entity_poly.entity_id
_entity_poly.type
_entity_poly.pdbx_seq_one_letter_code
_entity_poly.pdbx_strand_id
1 'polypeptide(L)'
;MKLLKNVENASYQELKDLLIDIYNSVCENKEIYSFDNLSLVHKRTIALRAFDLVSIAMSIIGYLQLKQEPDRYYKALCTINDAKYLATSCSSNIAIKINLHMLSCIEFTEKNYTTALELVKSALNIPVEEIYDFNQRLLEFQNKIERINQQIAISQNAPKFSSDGQEDPLLALLKVGRTIAVETNIDTLLTIIAQEIKLVLNADRCTVFILDKEKNELWSKVALGLETQEIRFSADSGLAGHVVKTGETINIKDVYSDPRFNKEIDQKTGYKTENILCMPIRNMSHEITGVFQVLNKKDGDFNQKDEDLLIAIGSSAGIAIENANLFSKQQKFIQQQKDLLSGFVDTLSASIDARDKITSGHSKRVTMFVELICDVLNLSEKEKDLIRQASLLHDIGKIGIRDSVLQKEGKLTFEEYQHIQEHAKITHDILEKIYSSEDFQEVASIASSHHEKYDGSGYYKKLSGQDIPLGGRILAVGDVFDAITSKRHYRSKMNIEDAINILIQGKNGHFDANIVDAFLSIQTDLIMKVFLIDTQMEMESSDKQILNKFKLIDLYNLITSKDLDNYTQEEKTFVDIFAKYYEGRCEEVSCEK
;
A
#
# COMPACT_ATOMS: atom_id res chain seq x y z
N MET A 1 35.19 -8.06 22.88
CA MET A 1 36.39 -7.65 22.11
C MET A 1 36.91 -8.66 21.09
N LYS A 2 36.77 -9.99 21.30
CA LYS A 2 37.22 -11.00 20.28
C LYS A 2 36.35 -11.07 19.01
N LEU A 3 35.06 -10.74 19.08
CA LEU A 3 34.08 -10.84 17.97
C LEU A 3 34.25 -9.76 16.89
N LEU A 4 34.81 -8.59 17.23
CA LEU A 4 34.90 -7.46 16.29
C LEU A 4 36.18 -7.48 15.39
N LYS A 5 37.11 -8.41 15.63
CA LYS A 5 38.36 -8.46 14.86
C LYS A 5 38.20 -8.94 13.40
N ASN A 6 37.04 -9.46 13.01
CA ASN A 6 36.78 -10.00 11.66
C ASN A 6 35.53 -9.46 10.98
N VAL A 7 34.95 -8.33 11.43
CA VAL A 7 33.71 -7.77 10.87
C VAL A 7 33.82 -7.48 9.36
N GLU A 8 34.99 -7.05 8.88
CA GLU A 8 35.23 -6.75 7.47
C GLU A 8 35.03 -7.97 6.53
N ASN A 9 35.22 -9.19 7.05
CA ASN A 9 35.08 -10.43 6.30
C ASN A 9 33.90 -11.29 6.78
N ALA A 10 33.08 -10.79 7.71
CA ALA A 10 31.98 -11.54 8.28
C ALA A 10 30.89 -11.84 7.23
N SER A 11 30.34 -13.03 7.30
CA SER A 11 29.20 -13.48 6.51
C SER A 11 27.88 -12.85 7.02
N TYR A 12 26.80 -12.98 6.24
CA TYR A 12 25.47 -12.54 6.63
C TYR A 12 25.04 -13.12 7.99
N GLN A 13 25.20 -14.44 8.19
CA GLN A 13 24.76 -15.10 9.43
C GLN A 13 25.57 -14.64 10.64
N GLU A 14 26.87 -14.49 10.52
CA GLU A 14 27.73 -13.99 11.59
C GLU A 14 27.39 -12.54 12.00
N LEU A 15 27.01 -11.70 11.02
CA LEU A 15 26.56 -10.32 11.28
C LEU A 15 25.18 -10.30 11.91
N LYS A 16 24.27 -11.18 11.49
CA LYS A 16 22.93 -11.32 12.08
C LYS A 16 23.04 -11.69 13.56
N ASP A 17 23.79 -12.72 13.88
CA ASP A 17 24.00 -13.19 15.25
C ASP A 17 24.65 -12.09 16.12
N LEU A 18 25.64 -11.39 15.56
CA LEU A 18 26.31 -10.27 16.24
C LEU A 18 25.33 -9.11 16.54
N LEU A 19 24.48 -8.72 15.57
CA LEU A 19 23.50 -7.66 15.76
C LEU A 19 22.43 -8.03 16.79
N ILE A 20 22.00 -9.28 16.82
CA ILE A 20 21.09 -9.79 17.84
C ILE A 20 21.75 -9.75 19.23
N ASP A 21 23.02 -10.13 19.35
CA ASP A 21 23.77 -10.04 20.60
C ASP A 21 23.95 -8.59 21.08
N ILE A 22 24.24 -7.68 20.16
CA ILE A 22 24.34 -6.24 20.45
C ILE A 22 22.97 -5.72 20.93
N TYR A 23 21.91 -6.04 20.21
CA TYR A 23 20.54 -5.66 20.58
C TYR A 23 20.19 -6.15 22.00
N ASN A 24 20.43 -7.41 22.30
CA ASN A 24 20.19 -7.99 23.61
C ASN A 24 20.99 -7.25 24.71
N SER A 25 22.27 -6.98 24.46
CA SER A 25 23.14 -6.25 25.40
C SER A 25 22.65 -4.83 25.67
N VAL A 26 22.15 -4.14 24.63
CA VAL A 26 21.57 -2.80 24.73
C VAL A 26 20.28 -2.82 25.56
N CYS A 27 19.40 -3.82 25.36
CA CYS A 27 18.18 -3.99 26.16
C CYS A 27 18.48 -4.28 27.64
N GLU A 28 19.56 -5.00 27.94
CA GLU A 28 19.98 -5.34 29.29
C GLU A 28 20.81 -4.24 29.98
N ASN A 29 20.98 -3.06 29.35
CA ASN A 29 21.85 -1.98 29.81
C ASN A 29 23.31 -2.40 30.06
N LYS A 30 23.80 -3.42 29.38
CA LYS A 30 25.21 -3.81 29.44
C LYS A 30 26.01 -2.94 28.46
N GLU A 31 26.92 -2.11 28.98
CA GLU A 31 27.83 -1.28 28.16
C GLU A 31 28.97 -2.14 27.58
N ILE A 32 28.70 -2.87 26.48
CA ILE A 32 29.71 -3.73 25.87
C ILE A 32 30.18 -3.21 24.51
N TYR A 33 29.38 -2.36 23.85
CA TYR A 33 29.65 -1.94 22.48
C TYR A 33 29.70 -0.40 22.35
N SER A 34 30.78 0.11 21.75
CA SER A 34 30.89 1.55 21.42
C SER A 34 30.18 1.86 20.10
N PHE A 35 29.79 3.12 19.92
CA PHE A 35 29.19 3.63 18.69
C PHE A 35 30.08 3.35 17.44
N ASP A 36 31.40 3.48 17.59
CA ASP A 36 32.37 3.24 16.49
C ASP A 36 32.33 1.78 16.03
N ASN A 37 32.19 0.84 16.96
CA ASN A 37 32.09 -0.58 16.66
C ASN A 37 30.81 -0.92 15.89
N LEU A 38 29.69 -0.30 16.26
CA LEU A 38 28.42 -0.51 15.59
C LEU A 38 28.41 0.14 14.20
N SER A 39 29.08 1.28 14.03
CA SER A 39 29.28 1.92 12.73
C SER A 39 30.05 1.03 11.75
N LEU A 40 31.02 0.25 12.23
CA LEU A 40 31.75 -0.72 11.41
C LEU A 40 30.84 -1.87 10.96
N VAL A 41 30.02 -2.42 11.87
CA VAL A 41 29.03 -3.45 11.55
C VAL A 41 28.04 -2.94 10.50
N HIS A 42 27.52 -1.71 10.70
CA HIS A 42 26.60 -1.08 9.75
C HIS A 42 27.22 -0.92 8.34
N LYS A 43 28.47 -0.46 8.24
CA LYS A 43 29.18 -0.36 6.95
C LYS A 43 29.30 -1.73 6.27
N ARG A 44 29.57 -2.79 7.04
CA ARG A 44 29.68 -4.14 6.48
C ARG A 44 28.33 -4.68 6.01
N THR A 45 27.23 -4.45 6.72
CA THR A 45 25.88 -4.85 6.29
C THR A 45 25.49 -4.17 4.98
N ILE A 46 25.82 -2.89 4.81
CA ILE A 46 25.63 -2.16 3.54
C ILE A 46 26.46 -2.82 2.43
N ALA A 47 27.74 -3.13 2.67
CA ALA A 47 28.61 -3.74 1.69
C ALA A 47 28.12 -5.13 1.21
N LEU A 48 27.40 -5.86 2.05
CA LEU A 48 26.76 -7.13 1.74
C LEU A 48 25.36 -6.99 1.13
N ARG A 49 24.83 -5.77 0.99
CA ARG A 49 23.45 -5.50 0.59
C ARG A 49 22.40 -6.21 1.46
N ALA A 50 22.73 -6.45 2.73
CA ALA A 50 21.86 -7.10 3.70
C ALA A 50 20.94 -6.05 4.36
N PHE A 51 19.90 -5.61 3.68
CA PHE A 51 19.06 -4.46 4.06
C PHE A 51 18.31 -4.65 5.37
N ASP A 52 17.91 -5.89 5.70
CA ASP A 52 17.32 -6.23 7.00
C ASP A 52 18.32 -6.04 8.15
N LEU A 53 19.56 -6.44 7.96
CA LEU A 53 20.64 -6.22 8.93
C LEU A 53 21.03 -4.74 9.03
N VAL A 54 21.00 -4.01 7.89
CA VAL A 54 21.19 -2.54 7.87
C VAL A 54 20.12 -1.88 8.74
N SER A 55 18.87 -2.28 8.58
CA SER A 55 17.73 -1.79 9.36
C SER A 55 17.92 -2.03 10.87
N ILE A 56 18.31 -3.25 11.27
CA ILE A 56 18.57 -3.58 12.68
C ILE A 56 19.71 -2.70 13.25
N ALA A 57 20.82 -2.57 12.51
CA ALA A 57 21.94 -1.73 12.91
C ALA A 57 21.54 -0.26 13.09
N MET A 58 20.77 0.29 12.15
CA MET A 58 20.27 1.67 12.23
C MET A 58 19.35 1.88 13.43
N SER A 59 18.49 0.94 13.77
CA SER A 59 17.59 1.04 14.94
C SER A 59 18.38 1.12 16.24
N ILE A 60 19.40 0.27 16.39
CA ILE A 60 20.27 0.25 17.55
C ILE A 60 21.09 1.54 17.61
N ILE A 61 21.62 2.01 16.48
CA ILE A 61 22.37 3.27 16.37
C ILE A 61 21.50 4.45 16.83
N GLY A 62 20.26 4.56 16.30
CA GLY A 62 19.35 5.64 16.68
C GLY A 62 19.05 5.67 18.17
N TYR A 63 18.78 4.51 18.76
CA TYR A 63 18.54 4.41 20.20
C TYR A 63 19.78 4.78 21.05
N LEU A 64 20.97 4.31 20.67
CA LEU A 64 22.21 4.65 21.37
C LEU A 64 22.57 6.14 21.23
N GLN A 65 22.29 6.77 20.09
CA GLN A 65 22.46 8.22 19.90
C GLN A 65 21.63 9.01 20.91
N LEU A 66 20.36 8.64 21.08
CA LEU A 66 19.50 9.30 22.08
C LEU A 66 20.03 9.10 23.51
N LYS A 67 20.51 7.89 23.83
CA LYS A 67 21.01 7.58 25.16
C LYS A 67 22.27 8.37 25.52
N GLN A 68 23.13 8.65 24.54
CA GLN A 68 24.35 9.45 24.74
C GLN A 68 24.08 10.97 24.72
N GLU A 69 23.18 11.44 23.85
CA GLU A 69 22.87 12.83 23.63
C GLU A 69 21.34 13.03 23.62
N PRO A 70 20.69 13.20 24.79
CA PRO A 70 19.22 13.33 24.88
C PRO A 70 18.63 14.45 24.03
N ASP A 71 19.37 15.52 23.80
CA ASP A 71 18.93 16.66 22.98
C ASP A 71 18.79 16.33 21.49
N ARG A 72 19.20 15.13 21.06
CA ARG A 72 19.11 14.66 19.67
C ARG A 72 17.94 13.73 19.39
N TYR A 73 16.89 13.83 20.17
CA TYR A 73 15.68 13.00 20.02
C TYR A 73 15.19 12.89 18.58
N TYR A 74 15.01 14.03 17.89
CA TYR A 74 14.53 14.01 16.50
C TYR A 74 15.46 13.28 15.54
N LYS A 75 16.77 13.39 15.71
CA LYS A 75 17.74 12.69 14.88
C LYS A 75 17.66 11.18 15.10
N ALA A 76 17.54 10.75 16.34
CA ALA A 76 17.35 9.35 16.70
C ALA A 76 16.04 8.79 16.12
N LEU A 77 14.95 9.55 16.23
CA LEU A 77 13.65 9.19 15.70
C LEU A 77 13.66 9.07 14.18
N CYS A 78 14.28 10.00 13.45
CA CYS A 78 14.46 9.91 12.01
C CYS A 78 15.25 8.66 11.63
N THR A 79 16.38 8.40 12.29
CA THR A 79 17.23 7.23 12.00
C THR A 79 16.45 5.92 12.15
N ILE A 80 15.60 5.79 13.20
CA ILE A 80 14.81 4.56 13.41
C ILE A 80 13.62 4.49 12.48
N ASN A 81 13.01 5.60 12.09
CA ASN A 81 11.93 5.60 11.09
C ASN A 81 12.46 5.20 9.70
N ASP A 82 13.65 5.67 9.30
CA ASP A 82 14.32 5.22 8.08
C ASP A 82 14.62 3.72 8.15
N ALA A 83 15.08 3.25 9.31
CA ALA A 83 15.29 1.82 9.56
C ALA A 83 13.99 1.01 9.46
N LYS A 84 12.87 1.52 9.99
CA LYS A 84 11.55 0.89 9.89
C LYS A 84 11.10 0.79 8.44
N TYR A 85 11.25 1.86 7.66
CA TYR A 85 10.94 1.83 6.23
C TYR A 85 11.74 0.75 5.51
N LEU A 86 13.03 0.65 5.78
CA LEU A 86 13.91 -0.36 5.19
C LEU A 86 13.49 -1.78 5.59
N ALA A 87 13.19 -2.01 6.89
CA ALA A 87 12.70 -3.30 7.39
C ALA A 87 11.42 -3.76 6.69
N THR A 88 10.49 -2.83 6.48
CA THR A 88 9.22 -3.09 5.80
C THR A 88 9.47 -3.42 4.32
N SER A 89 10.36 -2.68 3.67
CA SER A 89 10.71 -2.88 2.26
C SER A 89 11.34 -4.25 1.97
N CYS A 90 12.09 -4.80 2.93
CA CYS A 90 12.67 -6.15 2.80
C CYS A 90 11.84 -7.25 3.47
N SER A 91 10.64 -6.93 3.97
CA SER A 91 9.69 -7.87 4.62
C SER A 91 10.30 -8.70 5.75
N SER A 92 11.27 -8.13 6.48
CA SER A 92 11.97 -8.83 7.56
C SER A 92 11.22 -8.67 8.89
N ASN A 93 10.51 -9.70 9.33
CA ASN A 93 9.78 -9.72 10.60
C ASN A 93 10.67 -9.38 11.81
N ILE A 94 11.89 -9.93 11.86
CA ILE A 94 12.83 -9.66 12.94
C ILE A 94 13.26 -8.19 12.96
N ALA A 95 13.56 -7.61 11.80
CA ALA A 95 13.95 -6.20 11.69
C ALA A 95 12.79 -5.27 12.06
N ILE A 96 11.57 -5.55 11.57
CA ILE A 96 10.36 -4.78 11.90
C ILE A 96 10.09 -4.82 13.41
N LYS A 97 10.18 -5.98 14.02
CA LYS A 97 9.94 -6.18 15.45
C LYS A 97 10.95 -5.45 16.33
N ILE A 98 12.24 -5.52 15.99
CA ILE A 98 13.31 -4.79 16.68
C ILE A 98 13.09 -3.27 16.52
N ASN A 99 12.74 -2.79 15.34
CA ASN A 99 12.45 -1.38 15.09
C ASN A 99 11.30 -0.87 15.97
N LEU A 100 10.18 -1.58 16.00
CA LEU A 100 9.03 -1.19 16.82
C LEU A 100 9.38 -1.15 18.31
N HIS A 101 10.20 -2.10 18.80
CA HIS A 101 10.68 -2.07 20.16
C HIS A 101 11.60 -0.87 20.44
N MET A 102 12.56 -0.58 19.55
CA MET A 102 13.45 0.58 19.73
C MET A 102 12.69 1.91 19.68
N LEU A 103 11.71 2.05 18.78
CA LEU A 103 10.81 3.20 18.76
C LEU A 103 10.02 3.31 20.08
N SER A 104 9.49 2.20 20.58
CA SER A 104 8.75 2.22 21.86
C SER A 104 9.64 2.62 23.05
N CYS A 105 10.91 2.22 23.04
CA CYS A 105 11.88 2.66 24.06
C CYS A 105 12.17 4.17 23.97
N ILE A 106 12.25 4.73 22.77
CA ILE A 106 12.41 6.18 22.56
C ILE A 106 11.17 6.93 23.07
N GLU A 107 9.98 6.52 22.66
CA GLU A 107 8.73 7.13 23.10
C GLU A 107 8.54 7.01 24.63
N PHE A 108 8.96 5.90 25.21
CA PHE A 108 8.95 5.71 26.66
C PHE A 108 9.90 6.69 27.37
N THR A 109 11.10 6.94 26.83
CA THR A 109 12.08 7.88 27.40
C THR A 109 11.53 9.31 27.38
N GLU A 110 10.78 9.67 26.33
CA GLU A 110 10.11 10.97 26.19
C GLU A 110 8.75 11.05 26.93
N LYS A 111 8.43 10.03 27.72
CA LYS A 111 7.19 9.95 28.52
C LYS A 111 5.92 9.86 27.70
N ASN A 112 6.00 9.48 26.41
CA ASN A 112 4.87 9.24 25.54
C ASN A 112 4.34 7.81 25.70
N TYR A 113 3.85 7.49 26.88
CA TYR A 113 3.52 6.13 27.29
C TYR A 113 2.41 5.48 26.45
N THR A 114 1.46 6.27 25.92
CA THR A 114 0.39 5.76 25.04
C THR A 114 0.97 5.25 23.73
N THR A 115 1.77 6.06 23.04
CA THR A 115 2.44 5.67 21.79
C THR A 115 3.41 4.52 22.01
N ALA A 116 4.18 4.54 23.12
CA ALA A 116 5.07 3.46 23.47
C ALA A 116 4.32 2.12 23.66
N LEU A 117 3.14 2.16 24.28
CA LEU A 117 2.30 0.97 24.49
C LEU A 117 1.76 0.40 23.18
N GLU A 118 1.29 1.24 22.27
CA GLU A 118 0.81 0.83 20.93
C GLU A 118 1.92 0.18 20.12
N LEU A 119 3.12 0.73 20.15
CA LEU A 119 4.29 0.19 19.45
C LEU A 119 4.69 -1.18 20.01
N VAL A 120 4.68 -1.35 21.33
CA VAL A 120 4.97 -2.67 21.97
C VAL A 120 3.91 -3.70 21.58
N LYS A 121 2.63 -3.35 21.63
CA LYS A 121 1.54 -4.25 21.21
C LYS A 121 1.69 -4.65 19.73
N SER A 122 2.04 -3.71 18.88
CA SER A 122 2.32 -3.99 17.47
C SER A 122 3.51 -4.94 17.29
N ALA A 123 4.59 -4.75 18.07
CA ALA A 123 5.75 -5.64 18.05
C ALA A 123 5.40 -7.06 18.52
N LEU A 124 4.58 -7.21 19.55
CA LEU A 124 4.14 -8.51 20.06
C LEU A 124 3.36 -9.33 19.02
N ASN A 125 2.60 -8.67 18.16
CA ASN A 125 1.82 -9.33 17.11
C ASN A 125 2.67 -9.88 15.95
N ILE A 126 3.96 -9.54 15.85
CA ILE A 126 4.84 -10.03 14.79
C ILE A 126 5.48 -11.35 15.23
N PRO A 127 5.27 -12.47 14.50
CA PRO A 127 5.88 -13.75 14.84
C PRO A 127 7.39 -13.73 14.54
N VAL A 128 8.21 -13.99 15.55
CA VAL A 128 9.66 -14.15 15.43
C VAL A 128 10.10 -15.18 16.46
N GLU A 129 10.72 -16.27 16.00
CA GLU A 129 11.24 -17.36 16.82
C GLU A 129 12.76 -17.27 17.07
N GLU A 130 13.45 -16.46 16.29
CA GLU A 130 14.92 -16.42 16.24
C GLU A 130 15.58 -15.71 17.42
N ILE A 131 14.84 -14.94 18.23
CA ILE A 131 15.35 -14.25 19.42
C ILE A 131 14.74 -14.88 20.66
N TYR A 132 15.58 -15.57 21.42
CA TYR A 132 15.18 -16.17 22.69
C TYR A 132 14.65 -15.09 23.66
N ASP A 133 13.52 -15.36 24.30
CA ASP A 133 12.84 -14.49 25.28
C ASP A 133 12.40 -13.09 24.75
N PHE A 134 12.38 -12.86 23.43
CA PHE A 134 12.00 -11.54 22.92
C PHE A 134 10.56 -11.14 23.30
N ASN A 135 9.62 -12.07 23.16
CA ASN A 135 8.22 -11.81 23.53
C ASN A 135 8.07 -11.58 25.03
N GLN A 136 8.83 -12.30 25.86
CA GLN A 136 8.81 -12.12 27.31
C GLN A 136 9.29 -10.71 27.69
N ARG A 137 10.38 -10.22 27.10
CA ARG A 137 10.90 -8.88 27.33
C ARG A 137 9.92 -7.78 26.88
N LEU A 138 9.27 -7.96 25.73
CA LEU A 138 8.23 -7.05 25.27
C LEU A 138 7.04 -7.01 26.22
N LEU A 139 6.60 -8.15 26.75
CA LEU A 139 5.53 -8.26 27.75
C LEU A 139 5.90 -7.58 29.07
N GLU A 140 7.14 -7.77 29.54
CA GLU A 140 7.64 -7.09 30.74
C GLU A 140 7.67 -5.57 30.55
N PHE A 141 8.08 -5.12 29.37
CA PHE A 141 8.09 -3.70 29.02
C PHE A 141 6.67 -3.14 28.88
N GLN A 142 5.75 -3.86 28.25
CA GLN A 142 4.33 -3.53 28.22
C GLN A 142 3.76 -3.36 29.63
N ASN A 143 3.96 -4.33 30.50
CA ASN A 143 3.50 -4.27 31.89
C ASN A 143 4.07 -3.06 32.65
N LYS A 144 5.33 -2.70 32.37
CA LYS A 144 5.96 -1.50 32.95
C LYS A 144 5.25 -0.23 32.51
N ILE A 145 4.96 -0.10 31.22
CA ILE A 145 4.24 1.07 30.67
C ILE A 145 2.84 1.15 31.24
N GLU A 146 2.11 0.03 31.29
CA GLU A 146 0.74 -0.02 31.83
C GLU A 146 0.67 0.36 33.29
N ARG A 147 1.64 -0.08 34.12
CA ARG A 147 1.75 0.36 35.53
C ARG A 147 1.95 1.85 35.66
N ILE A 148 2.81 2.45 34.83
CA ILE A 148 3.05 3.89 34.83
C ILE A 148 1.80 4.64 34.38
N ASN A 149 1.11 4.18 33.33
CA ASN A 149 -0.15 4.75 32.89
C ASN A 149 -1.24 4.68 33.97
N GLN A 150 -1.33 3.56 34.70
CA GLN A 150 -2.25 3.44 35.85
C GLN A 150 -1.89 4.42 36.97
N GLN A 151 -0.58 4.56 37.30
CA GLN A 151 -0.13 5.51 38.32
C GLN A 151 -0.43 6.97 37.91
N ILE A 152 -0.24 7.30 36.63
CA ILE A 152 -0.57 8.62 36.09
C ILE A 152 -2.10 8.86 36.17
N ALA A 153 -2.92 7.87 35.79
CA ALA A 153 -4.37 7.97 35.89
C ALA A 153 -4.86 8.13 37.35
N ILE A 154 -4.23 7.43 38.30
CA ILE A 154 -4.51 7.57 39.73
C ILE A 154 -4.08 8.97 40.22
N SER A 155 -2.93 9.48 39.78
CA SER A 155 -2.44 10.83 40.15
C SER A 155 -3.28 11.95 39.53
N GLN A 156 -3.90 11.71 38.37
CA GLN A 156 -4.81 12.67 37.73
C GLN A 156 -6.21 12.68 38.37
N ASN A 157 -6.62 11.59 39.04
CA ASN A 157 -7.89 11.51 39.76
C ASN A 157 -7.81 11.91 41.25
N ALA A 158 -6.62 12.22 41.76
CA ALA A 158 -6.48 12.82 43.08
C ALA A 158 -6.86 14.31 43.05
N PRO A 159 -7.67 14.81 43.98
CA PRO A 159 -8.05 16.22 43.98
C PRO A 159 -6.78 17.06 44.23
N LYS A 160 -6.28 17.70 43.17
CA LYS A 160 -5.20 18.68 43.27
C LYS A 160 -5.76 19.96 43.87
N PHE A 161 -5.56 20.11 45.16
CA PHE A 161 -5.52 21.45 45.77
C PHE A 161 -4.09 21.98 45.58
N SER A 162 -3.88 22.79 44.57
CA SER A 162 -2.77 23.73 44.47
C SER A 162 -3.25 24.99 43.76
N SER A 163 -2.99 26.08 44.42
CA SER A 163 -3.17 27.45 43.97
C SER A 163 -2.55 27.67 42.59
N ASP A 164 -3.32 28.39 41.74
CA ASP A 164 -3.04 28.77 40.36
C ASP A 164 -3.16 27.65 39.31
N GLY A 165 -4.44 27.42 38.92
CA GLY A 165 -4.82 26.52 37.85
C GLY A 165 -4.76 27.18 36.47
N GLN A 166 -3.55 27.60 36.02
CA GLN A 166 -3.30 27.91 34.62
C GLN A 166 -2.22 26.94 34.14
N GLU A 167 -2.60 26.05 33.20
CA GLU A 167 -1.59 25.36 32.38
C GLU A 167 -0.70 26.43 31.74
N ASP A 168 0.60 26.20 31.77
CA ASP A 168 1.55 27.13 31.12
C ASP A 168 1.19 27.23 29.62
N PRO A 169 0.83 28.43 29.13
CA PRO A 169 0.44 28.63 27.73
C PRO A 169 1.49 28.11 26.73
N LEU A 170 2.77 28.09 27.13
CA LEU A 170 3.86 27.57 26.31
C LEU A 170 3.81 26.05 26.18
N LEU A 171 3.43 25.33 27.24
CA LEU A 171 3.25 23.88 27.20
C LEU A 171 2.04 23.49 26.34
N ALA A 172 0.95 24.25 26.41
CA ALA A 172 -0.23 24.06 25.56
C ALA A 172 0.14 24.27 24.08
N LEU A 173 0.90 25.31 23.74
CA LEU A 173 1.39 25.59 22.39
C LEU A 173 2.28 24.48 21.83
N LEU A 174 3.23 23.99 22.63
CA LEU A 174 4.12 22.89 22.22
C LEU A 174 3.31 21.60 21.97
N LYS A 175 2.33 21.32 22.81
CA LYS A 175 1.44 20.15 22.67
C LYS A 175 0.62 20.24 21.38
N VAL A 176 -0.02 21.38 21.12
CA VAL A 176 -0.79 21.65 19.90
C VAL A 176 0.12 21.52 18.67
N GLY A 177 1.26 22.20 18.64
CA GLY A 177 2.21 22.16 17.54
C GLY A 177 2.67 20.75 17.20
N ARG A 178 2.90 19.91 18.22
CA ARG A 178 3.30 18.50 18.03
C ARG A 178 2.17 17.66 17.46
N THR A 179 0.94 17.81 17.96
CA THR A 179 -0.21 17.03 17.52
C THR A 179 -0.55 17.30 16.05
N ILE A 180 -0.50 18.57 15.63
CA ILE A 180 -0.81 18.96 14.25
C ILE A 180 0.32 18.65 13.26
N ALA A 181 1.57 18.55 13.70
CA ALA A 181 2.71 18.30 12.80
C ALA A 181 2.76 16.90 12.21
N VAL A 182 2.07 15.91 12.81
CA VAL A 182 2.10 14.49 12.41
C VAL A 182 0.91 14.12 11.52
N GLU A 183 -0.18 14.90 11.57
CA GLU A 183 -1.40 14.59 10.83
C GLU A 183 -1.28 15.02 9.35
N THR A 184 -1.51 14.07 8.45
CA THR A 184 -1.44 14.28 6.98
C THR A 184 -2.81 14.35 6.32
N ASN A 185 -3.86 13.88 7.01
CA ASN A 185 -5.22 14.02 6.52
C ASN A 185 -5.76 15.42 6.87
N ILE A 186 -6.08 16.21 5.84
CA ILE A 186 -6.51 17.61 6.02
C ILE A 186 -7.77 17.73 6.87
N ASP A 187 -8.74 16.85 6.71
CA ASP A 187 -10.02 16.92 7.43
C ASP A 187 -9.83 16.65 8.93
N THR A 188 -9.03 15.64 9.27
CA THR A 188 -8.62 15.31 10.64
C THR A 188 -7.80 16.45 11.25
N LEU A 189 -6.84 16.97 10.49
CA LEU A 189 -5.99 18.09 10.92
C LEU A 189 -6.80 19.33 11.28
N LEU A 190 -7.76 19.74 10.44
CA LEU A 190 -8.63 20.90 10.71
C LEU A 190 -9.48 20.69 11.97
N THR A 191 -9.94 19.45 12.19
CA THR A 191 -10.68 19.10 13.40
C THR A 191 -9.84 19.26 14.65
N ILE A 192 -8.63 18.71 14.64
CA ILE A 192 -7.67 18.80 15.75
C ILE A 192 -7.36 20.27 16.04
N ILE A 193 -7.00 21.05 15.02
CA ILE A 193 -6.66 22.47 15.17
C ILE A 193 -7.85 23.22 15.81
N ALA A 194 -9.08 23.03 15.31
CA ALA A 194 -10.24 23.70 15.83
C ALA A 194 -10.53 23.33 17.30
N GLN A 195 -10.37 22.05 17.67
CA GLN A 195 -10.55 21.58 19.04
C GLN A 195 -9.51 22.17 20.00
N GLU A 196 -8.25 22.17 19.62
CA GLU A 196 -7.16 22.68 20.44
C GLU A 196 -7.28 24.20 20.64
N ILE A 197 -7.59 24.97 19.59
CA ILE A 197 -7.83 26.42 19.70
C ILE A 197 -9.00 26.71 20.63
N LYS A 198 -10.11 25.97 20.48
CA LYS A 198 -11.28 26.10 21.35
C LYS A 198 -10.92 25.91 22.83
N LEU A 199 -10.10 24.90 23.14
CA LEU A 199 -9.66 24.59 24.51
C LEU A 199 -8.71 25.66 25.06
N VAL A 200 -7.69 26.02 24.29
CA VAL A 200 -6.65 26.98 24.73
C VAL A 200 -7.21 28.37 24.96
N LEU A 201 -8.13 28.83 24.11
CA LEU A 201 -8.77 30.14 24.23
C LEU A 201 -10.01 30.17 25.12
N ASN A 202 -10.39 29.03 25.71
CA ASN A 202 -11.63 28.85 26.46
C ASN A 202 -12.85 29.42 25.73
N ALA A 203 -12.95 29.09 24.43
CA ALA A 203 -14.05 29.55 23.57
C ALA A 203 -15.13 28.49 23.42
N ASP A 204 -16.31 28.91 22.96
CA ASP A 204 -17.42 27.99 22.72
C ASP A 204 -17.28 27.26 21.39
N ARG A 205 -16.90 27.99 20.34
CA ARG A 205 -16.68 27.40 18.98
C ARG A 205 -15.42 27.92 18.34
N CYS A 206 -14.81 27.05 17.50
CA CYS A 206 -13.74 27.42 16.58
C CYS A 206 -14.01 26.77 15.22
N THR A 207 -13.85 27.54 14.16
CA THR A 207 -13.88 27.06 12.78
C THR A 207 -12.59 27.44 12.08
N VAL A 208 -12.03 26.50 11.33
CA VAL A 208 -10.84 26.72 10.50
C VAL A 208 -11.29 26.72 9.04
N PHE A 209 -11.23 27.87 8.39
CA PHE A 209 -11.53 28.00 6.97
C PHE A 209 -10.25 27.95 6.14
N ILE A 210 -10.27 27.16 5.08
CA ILE A 210 -9.18 27.07 4.09
C ILE A 210 -9.55 27.92 2.89
N LEU A 211 -8.58 28.65 2.37
CA LEU A 211 -8.72 29.45 1.16
C LEU A 211 -8.44 28.62 -0.08
N ASP A 212 -9.46 28.42 -0.90
CA ASP A 212 -9.32 27.94 -2.27
C ASP A 212 -9.05 29.14 -3.20
N LYS A 213 -7.77 29.37 -3.52
CA LYS A 213 -7.35 30.53 -4.35
C LYS A 213 -7.89 30.45 -5.79
N GLU A 214 -8.09 29.21 -6.32
CA GLU A 214 -8.56 29.05 -7.70
C GLU A 214 -10.04 29.43 -7.86
N LYS A 215 -10.83 29.10 -6.85
CA LYS A 215 -12.28 29.38 -6.84
C LYS A 215 -12.64 30.68 -6.12
N ASN A 216 -11.68 31.30 -5.47
CA ASN A 216 -11.89 32.44 -4.56
C ASN A 216 -12.95 32.15 -3.49
N GLU A 217 -12.83 30.98 -2.83
CA GLU A 217 -13.78 30.51 -1.81
C GLU A 217 -13.05 30.18 -0.51
N LEU A 218 -13.74 30.42 0.59
CA LEU A 218 -13.41 29.87 1.91
C LEU A 218 -14.26 28.62 2.18
N TRP A 219 -13.63 27.55 2.61
CA TRP A 219 -14.34 26.32 2.92
C TRP A 219 -13.86 25.69 4.24
N SER A 220 -14.76 24.99 4.91
CA SER A 220 -14.49 24.18 6.11
C SER A 220 -15.38 22.96 6.11
N LYS A 221 -14.85 21.81 6.51
CA LYS A 221 -15.64 20.59 6.80
C LYS A 221 -15.99 20.46 8.29
N VAL A 222 -15.38 21.30 9.12
CA VAL A 222 -15.49 21.20 10.58
C VAL A 222 -16.04 22.49 11.13
N ALA A 223 -17.32 22.48 11.49
CA ALA A 223 -17.93 23.43 12.40
C ALA A 223 -18.35 22.64 13.65
N LEU A 224 -17.58 22.75 14.75
CA LEU A 224 -17.89 22.08 16.00
C LEU A 224 -19.27 22.53 16.50
N GLY A 225 -20.23 21.60 16.49
CA GLY A 225 -21.62 21.84 16.94
C GLY A 225 -22.68 21.85 15.83
N LEU A 226 -22.30 21.59 14.57
CA LEU A 226 -23.23 21.32 13.47
C LEU A 226 -22.91 19.95 12.90
N GLU A 227 -23.92 19.20 12.42
CA GLU A 227 -23.71 17.97 11.68
C GLU A 227 -22.79 18.25 10.48
N THR A 228 -21.92 17.31 10.15
CA THR A 228 -20.83 17.35 9.17
C THR A 228 -21.25 17.80 7.77
N GLN A 229 -21.58 19.09 7.59
CA GLN A 229 -21.79 19.68 6.28
C GLN A 229 -20.59 20.58 5.93
N GLU A 230 -20.04 20.39 4.74
CA GLU A 230 -19.03 21.28 4.18
C GLU A 230 -19.63 22.68 4.02
N ILE A 231 -19.03 23.68 4.67
CA ILE A 231 -19.40 25.08 4.53
C ILE A 231 -18.51 25.70 3.46
N ARG A 232 -19.11 26.27 2.41
CA ARG A 232 -18.41 27.06 1.38
C ARG A 232 -19.08 28.39 1.16
N PHE A 233 -18.25 29.43 1.02
CA PHE A 233 -18.72 30.76 0.65
C PHE A 233 -17.61 31.58 0.01
N SER A 234 -17.97 32.67 -0.68
CA SER A 234 -17.00 33.55 -1.33
C SER A 234 -15.99 34.14 -0.33
N ALA A 235 -14.70 34.10 -0.71
CA ALA A 235 -13.63 34.71 0.07
C ALA A 235 -13.73 36.26 0.17
N ASP A 236 -14.69 36.89 -0.52
CA ASP A 236 -14.96 38.33 -0.42
C ASP A 236 -16.06 38.66 0.59
N SER A 237 -16.69 37.67 1.23
CA SER A 237 -17.87 37.91 2.09
C SER A 237 -17.60 37.69 3.58
N GLY A 238 -18.27 38.47 4.41
CA GLY A 238 -18.23 38.35 5.85
C GLY A 238 -16.91 38.76 6.52
N LEU A 239 -16.79 38.49 7.82
CA LEU A 239 -15.59 38.81 8.60
C LEU A 239 -14.38 37.98 8.15
N ALA A 240 -14.56 36.70 7.86
CA ALA A 240 -13.49 35.85 7.37
C ALA A 240 -12.94 36.30 6.02
N GLY A 241 -13.83 36.70 5.09
CA GLY A 241 -13.42 37.27 3.80
C GLY A 241 -12.67 38.59 3.95
N HIS A 242 -13.10 39.45 4.86
CA HIS A 242 -12.37 40.69 5.17
C HIS A 242 -10.94 40.39 5.67
N VAL A 243 -10.76 39.40 6.55
CA VAL A 243 -9.43 38.96 7.04
C VAL A 243 -8.57 38.44 5.90
N VAL A 244 -9.14 37.67 4.94
CA VAL A 244 -8.38 37.21 3.75
C VAL A 244 -7.89 38.41 2.92
N LYS A 245 -8.75 39.40 2.73
CA LYS A 245 -8.47 40.55 1.87
C LYS A 245 -7.45 41.53 2.48
N THR A 246 -7.57 41.81 3.77
CA THR A 246 -6.72 42.80 4.46
C THR A 246 -5.51 42.18 5.14
N GLY A 247 -5.60 40.91 5.53
CA GLY A 247 -4.58 40.24 6.34
C GLY A 247 -4.55 40.71 7.79
N GLU A 248 -5.55 41.48 8.24
CA GLU A 248 -5.64 42.04 9.59
C GLU A 248 -6.47 41.13 10.50
N THR A 249 -6.08 41.03 11.76
CA THR A 249 -6.87 40.35 12.79
C THR A 249 -8.08 41.19 13.16
N ILE A 250 -9.24 40.55 13.31
CA ILE A 250 -10.48 41.18 13.77
C ILE A 250 -10.82 40.61 15.14
N ASN A 251 -10.96 41.50 16.15
CA ASN A 251 -11.41 41.18 17.49
C ASN A 251 -12.61 42.08 17.81
N ILE A 252 -13.82 41.49 17.88
CA ILE A 252 -15.08 42.23 18.06
C ILE A 252 -15.76 41.71 19.31
N LYS A 253 -16.10 42.61 20.23
CA LYS A 253 -16.79 42.31 21.51
C LYS A 253 -18.31 42.19 21.37
N ASP A 254 -18.91 42.92 20.43
CA ASP A 254 -20.32 42.86 20.08
C ASP A 254 -20.46 42.76 18.56
N VAL A 255 -20.63 41.53 18.07
CA VAL A 255 -20.66 41.27 16.63
C VAL A 255 -21.91 41.83 15.93
N TYR A 256 -23.01 42.03 16.67
CA TYR A 256 -24.24 42.59 16.10
C TYR A 256 -24.15 44.08 15.77
N SER A 257 -23.16 44.76 16.32
CA SER A 257 -22.86 46.16 16.01
C SER A 257 -22.00 46.32 14.74
N ASP A 258 -21.33 45.27 14.27
CA ASP A 258 -20.46 45.31 13.09
C ASP A 258 -21.25 45.02 11.81
N PRO A 259 -21.23 45.92 10.82
CA PRO A 259 -21.98 45.74 9.56
C PRO A 259 -21.48 44.62 8.67
N ARG A 260 -20.27 44.11 8.90
CA ARG A 260 -19.67 43.00 8.15
C ARG A 260 -20.16 41.63 8.64
N PHE A 261 -20.80 41.59 9.83
CA PHE A 261 -21.28 40.35 10.42
C PHE A 261 -22.56 39.87 9.74
N ASN A 262 -22.56 38.62 9.27
CA ASN A 262 -23.73 38.01 8.62
C ASN A 262 -24.67 37.39 9.67
N LYS A 263 -25.72 38.14 10.05
CA LYS A 263 -26.73 37.73 11.05
C LYS A 263 -27.61 36.55 10.61
N GLU A 264 -27.69 36.28 9.29
CA GLU A 264 -28.51 35.17 8.76
C GLU A 264 -28.01 33.80 9.20
N ILE A 265 -26.68 33.64 9.43
CA ILE A 265 -26.10 32.39 9.89
C ILE A 265 -26.58 32.05 11.28
N ASP A 266 -26.55 33.03 12.19
CA ASP A 266 -27.07 32.85 13.56
C ASP A 266 -28.55 32.51 13.54
N GLN A 267 -29.34 33.20 12.70
CA GLN A 267 -30.77 32.94 12.56
C GLN A 267 -31.09 31.53 12.05
N LYS A 268 -30.30 31.04 11.07
CA LYS A 268 -30.47 29.69 10.48
C LYS A 268 -30.04 28.57 11.43
N THR A 269 -29.02 28.82 12.25
CA THR A 269 -28.44 27.81 13.15
C THR A 269 -29.01 27.84 14.55
N GLY A 270 -29.73 28.90 14.91
CA GLY A 270 -30.21 29.14 16.27
C GLY A 270 -29.09 29.47 17.27
N TYR A 271 -27.88 29.72 16.78
CA TYR A 271 -26.72 30.08 17.58
C TYR A 271 -26.61 31.59 17.73
N LYS A 272 -26.31 32.09 18.93
CA LYS A 272 -26.10 33.50 19.19
C LYS A 272 -24.61 33.79 19.35
N THR A 273 -24.01 34.45 18.36
CA THR A 273 -22.63 34.92 18.43
C THR A 273 -22.58 36.26 19.23
N GLU A 274 -21.80 36.30 20.30
CA GLU A 274 -21.62 37.50 21.11
C GLU A 274 -20.33 38.23 20.78
N ASN A 275 -19.20 37.53 20.88
CA ASN A 275 -17.89 38.05 20.51
C ASN A 275 -17.14 37.12 19.55
N ILE A 276 -16.23 37.68 18.78
CA ILE A 276 -15.48 36.95 17.75
C ILE A 276 -14.04 37.42 17.66
N LEU A 277 -13.13 36.43 17.53
CA LEU A 277 -11.75 36.62 17.12
C LEU A 277 -11.52 35.93 15.79
N CYS A 278 -11.17 36.70 14.75
CA CYS A 278 -10.97 36.20 13.40
C CYS A 278 -9.55 36.59 12.94
N MET A 279 -8.75 35.60 12.52
CA MET A 279 -7.33 35.77 12.26
C MET A 279 -6.86 34.99 11.02
N PRO A 280 -5.98 35.57 10.17
CA PRO A 280 -5.43 34.87 9.01
C PRO A 280 -4.46 33.75 9.42
N ILE A 281 -4.56 32.62 8.71
CA ILE A 281 -3.56 31.54 8.75
C ILE A 281 -2.58 31.79 7.62
N ARG A 282 -1.27 31.82 7.95
CA ARG A 282 -0.21 32.10 6.97
C ARG A 282 0.73 30.90 6.85
N ASN A 283 1.16 30.62 5.63
CA ASN A 283 2.21 29.64 5.36
C ASN A 283 3.61 30.22 5.61
N MET A 284 4.65 29.41 5.35
CA MET A 284 6.05 29.83 5.52
C MET A 284 6.44 31.01 4.61
N SER A 285 5.77 31.20 3.49
CA SER A 285 5.96 32.34 2.57
C SER A 285 5.14 33.57 2.97
N HIS A 286 4.53 33.59 4.17
CA HIS A 286 3.62 34.63 4.68
C HIS A 286 2.35 34.85 3.86
N GLU A 287 2.02 33.95 2.93
CA GLU A 287 0.76 34.00 2.18
C GLU A 287 -0.40 33.48 3.04
N ILE A 288 -1.57 34.08 2.88
CA ILE A 288 -2.77 33.64 3.56
C ILE A 288 -3.28 32.35 2.90
N THR A 289 -3.39 31.28 3.70
CA THR A 289 -3.87 29.95 3.31
C THR A 289 -5.24 29.65 3.92
N GLY A 290 -5.69 30.44 4.89
CA GLY A 290 -6.96 30.24 5.54
C GLY A 290 -7.23 31.29 6.62
N VAL A 291 -8.27 31.05 7.42
CA VAL A 291 -8.71 31.95 8.51
C VAL A 291 -9.21 31.13 9.68
N PHE A 292 -8.77 31.49 10.88
CA PHE A 292 -9.42 31.07 12.12
C PHE A 292 -10.61 31.97 12.45
N GLN A 293 -11.70 31.36 12.85
CA GLN A 293 -12.85 32.07 13.39
C GLN A 293 -13.24 31.43 14.72
N VAL A 294 -12.97 32.14 15.81
CA VAL A 294 -13.21 31.72 17.19
C VAL A 294 -14.36 32.53 17.77
N LEU A 295 -15.37 31.84 18.31
CA LEU A 295 -16.63 32.46 18.75
C LEU A 295 -16.85 32.25 20.24
N ASN A 296 -17.37 33.28 20.89
CA ASN A 296 -17.87 33.29 22.26
C ASN A 296 -16.84 32.77 23.27
N LYS A 297 -15.93 33.65 23.70
CA LYS A 297 -15.04 33.39 24.83
C LYS A 297 -15.88 33.27 26.10
N LYS A 298 -15.70 32.20 26.88
CA LYS A 298 -16.50 31.89 28.05
C LYS A 298 -16.24 32.85 29.22
N ASP A 299 -15.00 33.35 29.34
CA ASP A 299 -14.59 34.22 30.45
C ASP A 299 -14.36 35.67 29.98
N GLY A 300 -15.41 36.29 29.43
CA GLY A 300 -15.37 37.69 28.98
C GLY A 300 -15.05 37.85 27.50
N ASP A 301 -14.32 38.90 27.15
CA ASP A 301 -13.94 39.21 25.76
C ASP A 301 -12.57 38.68 25.42
N PHE A 302 -12.32 38.46 24.13
CA PHE A 302 -10.95 38.15 23.63
C PHE A 302 -10.05 39.36 23.88
N ASN A 303 -8.83 39.09 24.37
CA ASN A 303 -7.83 40.10 24.70
C ASN A 303 -6.51 39.87 23.94
N GLN A 304 -5.52 40.72 24.14
CA GLN A 304 -4.24 40.65 23.43
C GLN A 304 -3.49 39.30 23.63
N LYS A 305 -3.59 38.70 24.84
CA LYS A 305 -2.97 37.36 25.06
C LYS A 305 -3.61 36.27 24.23
N ASP A 306 -4.93 36.36 24.00
CA ASP A 306 -5.65 35.41 23.13
C ASP A 306 -5.20 35.55 21.68
N GLU A 307 -4.98 36.79 21.23
CA GLU A 307 -4.45 37.07 19.89
C GLU A 307 -3.03 36.53 19.74
N ASP A 308 -2.14 36.78 20.71
CA ASP A 308 -0.74 36.30 20.70
C ASP A 308 -0.67 34.76 20.68
N LEU A 309 -1.54 34.08 21.45
CA LEU A 309 -1.67 32.62 21.45
C LEU A 309 -2.15 32.09 20.09
N LEU A 310 -3.16 32.74 19.54
CA LEU A 310 -3.71 32.31 18.24
C LEU A 310 -2.72 32.55 17.10
N ILE A 311 -1.90 33.60 17.16
CA ILE A 311 -0.78 33.85 16.22
C ILE A 311 0.22 32.70 16.27
N ALA A 312 0.62 32.28 17.47
CA ALA A 312 1.59 31.22 17.65
C ALA A 312 1.06 29.86 17.14
N ILE A 313 -0.20 29.53 17.44
CA ILE A 313 -0.87 28.33 16.90
C ILE A 313 -0.99 28.45 15.37
N GLY A 314 -1.38 29.63 14.87
CA GLY A 314 -1.56 29.90 13.45
C GLY A 314 -0.34 29.68 12.60
N SER A 315 0.83 30.00 13.13
CA SER A 315 2.10 29.73 12.45
C SER A 315 2.33 28.21 12.24
N SER A 316 2.15 27.41 13.29
CA SER A 316 2.28 25.95 13.21
C SER A 316 1.18 25.31 12.35
N ALA A 317 -0.05 25.79 12.49
CA ALA A 317 -1.19 25.31 11.72
C ALA A 317 -1.05 25.59 10.22
N GLY A 318 -0.55 26.78 9.86
CA GLY A 318 -0.32 27.14 8.45
C GLY A 318 0.67 26.19 7.76
N ILE A 319 1.76 25.85 8.44
CA ILE A 319 2.76 24.89 7.95
C ILE A 319 2.13 23.50 7.83
N ALA A 320 1.41 23.05 8.84
CA ALA A 320 0.80 21.71 8.84
C ALA A 320 -0.27 21.57 7.75
N ILE A 321 -1.11 22.59 7.54
CA ILE A 321 -2.11 22.63 6.47
C ILE A 321 -1.43 22.60 5.08
N GLU A 322 -0.35 23.36 4.89
CA GLU A 322 0.40 23.34 3.64
C GLU A 322 1.01 21.96 3.37
N ASN A 323 1.63 21.35 4.39
CA ASN A 323 2.19 19.99 4.29
C ASN A 323 1.12 18.95 3.97
N ALA A 324 -0.04 18.97 4.62
CA ALA A 324 -1.15 18.06 4.35
C ALA A 324 -1.69 18.22 2.91
N ASN A 325 -1.79 19.47 2.42
CA ASN A 325 -2.18 19.75 1.05
C ASN A 325 -1.15 19.25 0.03
N LEU A 326 0.16 19.48 0.29
CA LEU A 326 1.24 18.99 -0.56
C LEU A 326 1.25 17.46 -0.60
N PHE A 327 1.10 16.81 0.56
CA PHE A 327 1.02 15.35 0.66
C PHE A 327 -0.17 14.79 -0.15
N SER A 328 -1.36 15.39 0.00
CA SER A 328 -2.54 15.00 -0.77
C SER A 328 -2.33 15.18 -2.29
N LYS A 329 -1.71 16.28 -2.72
CA LYS A 329 -1.37 16.50 -4.13
C LYS A 329 -0.35 15.47 -4.64
N GLN A 330 0.66 15.16 -3.84
CA GLN A 330 1.66 14.14 -4.17
C GLN A 330 1.04 12.76 -4.32
N GLN A 331 0.15 12.36 -3.41
CA GLN A 331 -0.59 11.09 -3.51
C GLN A 331 -1.44 11.01 -4.79
N LYS A 332 -2.16 12.08 -5.11
CA LYS A 332 -2.93 12.16 -6.37
C LYS A 332 -2.03 12.06 -7.60
N PHE A 333 -0.89 12.74 -7.57
CA PHE A 333 0.08 12.68 -8.68
C PHE A 333 0.66 11.28 -8.86
N ILE A 334 1.03 10.60 -7.77
CA ILE A 334 1.51 9.21 -7.81
C ILE A 334 0.43 8.29 -8.39
N GLN A 335 -0.84 8.45 -7.98
CA GLN A 335 -1.94 7.64 -8.52
C GLN A 335 -2.13 7.90 -10.02
N GLN A 336 -2.13 9.16 -10.46
CA GLN A 336 -2.22 9.51 -11.87
C GLN A 336 -1.06 8.94 -12.71
N GLN A 337 0.17 8.91 -12.17
CA GLN A 337 1.32 8.29 -12.82
C GLN A 337 1.13 6.76 -12.96
N LYS A 338 0.61 6.10 -11.91
CA LYS A 338 0.29 4.66 -11.95
C LYS A 338 -0.79 4.36 -12.99
N ASP A 339 -1.87 5.15 -13.01
CA ASP A 339 -2.97 4.97 -13.96
C ASP A 339 -2.50 5.18 -15.40
N LEU A 340 -1.65 6.19 -15.64
CA LEU A 340 -1.06 6.46 -16.95
C LEU A 340 -0.16 5.31 -17.41
N LEU A 341 0.70 4.80 -16.53
CA LEU A 341 1.59 3.67 -16.84
C LEU A 341 0.77 2.41 -17.16
N SER A 342 -0.25 2.10 -16.35
CA SER A 342 -1.15 0.98 -16.61
C SER A 342 -1.84 1.11 -17.97
N GLY A 343 -2.42 2.28 -18.26
CA GLY A 343 -3.05 2.54 -19.57
C GLY A 343 -2.08 2.44 -20.74
N PHE A 344 -0.81 2.82 -20.55
CA PHE A 344 0.23 2.68 -21.56
C PHE A 344 0.55 1.21 -21.84
N VAL A 345 0.73 0.40 -20.78
CA VAL A 345 0.98 -1.05 -20.88
C VAL A 345 -0.19 -1.75 -21.56
N ASP A 346 -1.43 -1.45 -21.16
CA ASP A 346 -2.64 -2.00 -21.77
C ASP A 346 -2.74 -1.64 -23.27
N THR A 347 -2.41 -0.40 -23.63
CA THR A 347 -2.43 0.05 -25.04
C THR A 347 -1.36 -0.64 -25.86
N LEU A 348 -0.15 -0.83 -25.32
CA LEU A 348 0.91 -1.59 -25.99
C LEU A 348 0.50 -3.04 -26.21
N SER A 349 -0.02 -3.70 -25.19
CA SER A 349 -0.52 -5.07 -25.25
C SER A 349 -1.62 -5.21 -26.33
N ALA A 350 -2.63 -4.33 -26.30
CA ALA A 350 -3.70 -4.33 -27.29
C ALA A 350 -3.18 -4.07 -28.73
N SER A 351 -2.14 -3.24 -28.89
CA SER A 351 -1.54 -2.95 -30.21
C SER A 351 -0.82 -4.16 -30.78
N ILE A 352 -0.20 -4.97 -29.93
CA ILE A 352 0.46 -6.22 -30.32
C ILE A 352 -0.59 -7.28 -30.67
N ASP A 353 -1.61 -7.43 -29.84
CA ASP A 353 -2.74 -8.33 -30.09
C ASP A 353 -3.46 -7.98 -31.40
N ALA A 354 -3.60 -6.68 -31.74
CA ALA A 354 -4.23 -6.23 -32.99
C ALA A 354 -3.38 -6.54 -34.24
N ARG A 355 -2.04 -6.61 -34.10
CA ARG A 355 -1.14 -6.99 -35.21
C ARG A 355 -1.19 -8.48 -35.54
N ASP A 356 -1.35 -9.30 -34.51
CA ASP A 356 -1.55 -10.73 -34.65
C ASP A 356 -3.05 -11.02 -34.68
N LYS A 357 -3.62 -11.15 -35.89
CA LYS A 357 -5.07 -11.39 -36.11
C LYS A 357 -5.64 -12.58 -35.31
N ILE A 358 -4.76 -13.39 -34.72
CA ILE A 358 -5.09 -14.60 -33.97
C ILE A 358 -5.33 -14.32 -32.49
N THR A 359 -4.84 -13.17 -31.97
CA THR A 359 -4.66 -12.96 -30.53
C THR A 359 -5.48 -11.82 -29.93
N SER A 360 -6.56 -11.38 -30.58
CA SER A 360 -7.41 -10.33 -29.96
C SER A 360 -7.87 -10.74 -28.55
N GLY A 361 -7.52 -9.95 -27.53
CA GLY A 361 -7.82 -10.19 -26.12
C GLY A 361 -7.00 -11.30 -25.45
N HIS A 362 -6.08 -11.95 -26.16
CA HIS A 362 -5.23 -13.04 -25.64
C HIS A 362 -4.43 -12.58 -24.41
N SER A 363 -3.63 -11.54 -24.55
CA SER A 363 -2.77 -11.07 -23.46
C SER A 363 -3.57 -10.74 -22.19
N LYS A 364 -4.79 -10.22 -22.33
CA LYS A 364 -5.70 -9.95 -21.21
C LYS A 364 -6.18 -11.23 -20.54
N ARG A 365 -6.64 -12.24 -21.34
CA ARG A 365 -7.10 -13.51 -20.77
C ARG A 365 -5.96 -14.29 -20.12
N VAL A 366 -4.78 -14.34 -20.75
CA VAL A 366 -3.56 -14.93 -20.16
C VAL A 366 -3.25 -14.28 -18.82
N THR A 367 -3.26 -12.93 -18.75
CA THR A 367 -3.02 -12.21 -17.50
C THR A 367 -4.02 -12.60 -16.42
N MET A 368 -5.31 -12.73 -16.74
CA MET A 368 -6.32 -13.16 -15.76
C MET A 368 -6.08 -14.60 -15.27
N PHE A 369 -5.73 -15.55 -16.14
CA PHE A 369 -5.37 -16.90 -15.70
C PHE A 369 -4.13 -16.88 -14.78
N VAL A 370 -3.14 -16.09 -15.12
CA VAL A 370 -1.91 -15.91 -14.34
C VAL A 370 -2.22 -15.33 -12.95
N GLU A 371 -3.07 -14.31 -12.86
CA GLU A 371 -3.49 -13.72 -11.59
C GLU A 371 -4.21 -14.75 -10.70
N LEU A 372 -5.11 -15.56 -11.27
CA LEU A 372 -5.76 -16.62 -10.54
C LEU A 372 -4.78 -17.67 -9.98
N ILE A 373 -3.75 -18.03 -10.75
CA ILE A 373 -2.68 -18.92 -10.24
C ILE A 373 -1.92 -18.25 -9.10
N CYS A 374 -1.55 -16.97 -9.25
CA CYS A 374 -0.85 -16.21 -8.22
C CYS A 374 -1.66 -16.13 -6.91
N ASP A 375 -2.98 -15.99 -7.00
CA ASP A 375 -3.88 -15.99 -5.84
C ASP A 375 -3.88 -17.33 -5.11
N VAL A 376 -3.97 -18.45 -5.85
CA VAL A 376 -3.89 -19.79 -5.26
C VAL A 376 -2.54 -20.05 -4.59
N LEU A 377 -1.45 -19.54 -5.18
CA LEU A 377 -0.10 -19.66 -4.63
C LEU A 377 0.17 -18.68 -3.48
N ASN A 378 -0.79 -17.80 -3.13
CA ASN A 378 -0.66 -16.77 -2.10
C ASN A 378 0.57 -15.87 -2.27
N LEU A 379 0.89 -15.46 -3.50
CA LEU A 379 1.98 -14.56 -3.78
C LEU A 379 1.70 -13.15 -3.23
N SER A 380 2.76 -12.43 -2.88
CA SER A 380 2.64 -11.03 -2.43
C SER A 380 2.14 -10.11 -3.55
N GLU A 381 1.49 -8.98 -3.21
CA GLU A 381 1.01 -8.01 -4.20
C GLU A 381 2.13 -7.48 -5.11
N LYS A 382 3.35 -7.35 -4.60
CA LYS A 382 4.52 -6.96 -5.42
C LYS A 382 4.85 -8.02 -6.48
N GLU A 383 4.88 -9.30 -6.10
CA GLU A 383 5.13 -10.40 -7.04
C GLU A 383 4.01 -10.50 -8.07
N LYS A 384 2.74 -10.40 -7.64
CA LYS A 384 1.58 -10.41 -8.53
C LYS A 384 1.66 -9.27 -9.56
N ASP A 385 2.03 -8.06 -9.14
CA ASP A 385 2.13 -6.91 -10.04
C ASP A 385 3.24 -7.08 -11.08
N LEU A 386 4.41 -7.61 -10.69
CA LEU A 386 5.50 -7.94 -11.62
C LEU A 386 5.08 -8.99 -12.65
N ILE A 387 4.45 -10.07 -12.19
CA ILE A 387 3.99 -11.17 -13.06
C ILE A 387 2.87 -10.68 -13.98
N ARG A 388 1.95 -9.85 -13.49
CA ARG A 388 0.88 -9.23 -14.28
C ARG A 388 1.43 -8.36 -15.41
N GLN A 389 2.40 -7.50 -15.12
CA GLN A 389 3.05 -6.66 -16.14
C GLN A 389 3.79 -7.50 -17.18
N ALA A 390 4.49 -8.55 -16.73
CA ALA A 390 5.16 -9.48 -17.61
C ALA A 390 4.18 -10.24 -18.53
N SER A 391 3.02 -10.66 -18.00
CA SER A 391 1.99 -11.36 -18.78
C SER A 391 1.34 -10.47 -19.85
N LEU A 392 1.08 -9.19 -19.53
CA LEU A 392 0.53 -8.24 -20.52
C LEU A 392 1.49 -8.00 -21.69
N LEU A 393 2.79 -8.06 -21.44
CA LEU A 393 3.83 -7.70 -22.40
C LEU A 393 4.68 -8.89 -22.91
N HIS A 394 4.30 -10.13 -22.57
CA HIS A 394 5.11 -11.31 -22.91
C HIS A 394 5.39 -11.46 -24.41
N ASP A 395 4.45 -11.03 -25.22
CA ASP A 395 4.47 -11.11 -26.68
C ASP A 395 4.93 -9.83 -27.38
N ILE A 396 5.42 -8.80 -26.64
CA ILE A 396 5.83 -7.51 -27.25
C ILE A 396 6.91 -7.69 -28.33
N GLY A 397 7.71 -8.71 -28.21
CA GLY A 397 8.76 -9.03 -29.21
C GLY A 397 8.25 -9.45 -30.57
N LYS A 398 6.97 -9.80 -30.71
CA LYS A 398 6.32 -10.04 -32.00
C LYS A 398 6.42 -8.83 -32.95
N ILE A 399 6.65 -7.64 -32.43
CA ILE A 399 6.89 -6.44 -33.22
C ILE A 399 8.11 -6.59 -34.15
N GLY A 400 9.09 -7.40 -33.77
CA GLY A 400 10.28 -7.69 -34.58
C GLY A 400 10.10 -8.81 -35.60
N ILE A 401 8.98 -9.53 -35.59
CA ILE A 401 8.71 -10.64 -36.49
C ILE A 401 8.07 -10.13 -37.79
N ARG A 402 8.49 -10.67 -38.94
CA ARG A 402 7.96 -10.29 -40.26
C ARG A 402 6.50 -10.71 -40.40
N ASP A 403 5.64 -9.82 -40.92
CA ASP A 403 4.21 -10.10 -41.11
C ASP A 403 3.95 -11.32 -41.98
N SER A 404 4.79 -11.55 -43.00
CA SER A 404 4.70 -12.73 -43.88
C SER A 404 4.90 -14.07 -43.15
N VAL A 405 5.53 -14.05 -41.97
CA VAL A 405 5.74 -15.23 -41.13
C VAL A 405 4.68 -15.28 -40.03
N LEU A 406 4.43 -14.14 -39.38
CA LEU A 406 3.48 -14.06 -38.28
C LEU A 406 2.04 -14.37 -38.71
N GLN A 407 1.64 -13.91 -39.92
CA GLN A 407 0.29 -14.06 -40.46
C GLN A 407 0.16 -15.20 -41.49
N LYS A 408 1.15 -16.09 -41.54
CA LYS A 408 1.17 -17.18 -42.54
C LYS A 408 0.04 -18.16 -42.29
N GLU A 409 -0.80 -18.37 -43.32
CA GLU A 409 -1.78 -19.43 -43.32
C GLU A 409 -1.11 -20.77 -43.69
N GLY A 410 -1.02 -21.67 -42.72
CA GLY A 410 -0.45 -23.01 -42.94
C GLY A 410 0.78 -23.31 -42.09
N LYS A 411 1.46 -24.44 -42.41
CA LYS A 411 2.63 -24.88 -41.64
C LYS A 411 3.85 -23.98 -41.92
N LEU A 412 4.54 -23.58 -40.85
CA LEU A 412 5.79 -22.85 -40.93
C LEU A 412 6.93 -23.77 -41.41
N THR A 413 7.88 -23.22 -42.17
CA THR A 413 9.16 -23.89 -42.40
C THR A 413 10.01 -23.86 -41.12
N PHE A 414 11.10 -24.59 -41.13
CA PHE A 414 12.02 -24.59 -39.98
C PHE A 414 12.60 -23.20 -39.71
N GLU A 415 13.01 -22.48 -40.78
CA GLU A 415 13.57 -21.13 -40.68
C GLU A 415 12.51 -20.10 -40.18
N GLU A 416 11.26 -20.22 -40.67
CA GLU A 416 10.15 -19.37 -40.23
C GLU A 416 9.82 -19.62 -38.74
N TYR A 417 9.87 -20.90 -38.32
CA TYR A 417 9.65 -21.23 -36.91
C TYR A 417 10.77 -20.69 -36.02
N GLN A 418 12.04 -20.80 -36.45
CA GLN A 418 13.18 -20.18 -35.74
C GLN A 418 12.98 -18.65 -35.64
N HIS A 419 12.55 -18.00 -36.74
CA HIS A 419 12.30 -16.55 -36.71
C HIS A 419 11.20 -16.19 -35.73
N ILE A 420 10.11 -16.96 -35.61
CA ILE A 420 9.09 -16.72 -34.59
C ILE A 420 9.68 -16.85 -33.18
N GLN A 421 10.53 -17.84 -32.92
CA GLN A 421 11.16 -18.01 -31.60
C GLN A 421 11.99 -16.80 -31.15
N GLU A 422 12.49 -15.99 -32.09
CA GLU A 422 13.23 -14.77 -31.78
C GLU A 422 12.42 -13.76 -30.98
N HIS A 423 11.05 -13.81 -31.04
CA HIS A 423 10.23 -12.86 -30.29
C HIS A 423 10.51 -12.90 -28.79
N ALA A 424 10.79 -14.07 -28.21
CA ALA A 424 11.09 -14.18 -26.78
C ALA A 424 12.37 -13.40 -26.40
N LYS A 425 13.42 -13.47 -27.24
CA LYS A 425 14.62 -12.66 -27.06
C LYS A 425 14.34 -11.17 -27.27
N ILE A 426 13.59 -10.82 -28.32
CA ILE A 426 13.22 -9.42 -28.61
C ILE A 426 12.38 -8.85 -27.48
N THR A 427 11.46 -9.63 -26.89
CA THR A 427 10.71 -9.27 -25.67
C THR A 427 11.67 -8.89 -24.55
N HIS A 428 12.67 -9.72 -24.27
CA HIS A 428 13.66 -9.43 -23.25
C HIS A 428 14.39 -8.10 -23.52
N ASP A 429 14.92 -7.95 -24.75
CA ASP A 429 15.73 -6.79 -25.15
C ASP A 429 14.92 -5.46 -25.12
N ILE A 430 13.61 -5.52 -25.36
CA ILE A 430 12.70 -4.36 -25.26
C ILE A 430 12.41 -4.03 -23.80
N LEU A 431 12.00 -5.03 -23.02
CA LEU A 431 11.55 -4.83 -21.64
C LEU A 431 12.72 -4.46 -20.71
N GLU A 432 13.91 -4.98 -20.95
CA GLU A 432 15.12 -4.58 -20.21
C GLU A 432 15.43 -3.08 -20.34
N LYS A 433 15.11 -2.47 -21.48
CA LYS A 433 15.29 -1.03 -21.71
C LYS A 433 14.19 -0.19 -21.04
N ILE A 434 12.96 -0.71 -20.98
CA ILE A 434 11.82 -0.04 -20.35
C ILE A 434 11.93 -0.11 -18.82
N TYR A 435 12.27 -1.27 -18.31
CA TYR A 435 12.35 -1.59 -16.89
C TYR A 435 13.82 -1.68 -16.43
N SER A 436 14.53 -0.56 -16.49
CA SER A 436 15.96 -0.51 -16.13
C SER A 436 16.21 -0.40 -14.62
N SER A 437 15.18 -0.15 -13.80
CA SER A 437 15.30 -0.10 -12.33
C SER A 437 15.37 -1.50 -11.72
N GLU A 438 16.11 -1.66 -10.62
CA GLU A 438 16.28 -2.96 -9.93
C GLU A 438 14.92 -3.62 -9.57
N ASP A 439 13.91 -2.82 -9.22
CA ASP A 439 12.58 -3.31 -8.85
C ASP A 439 11.80 -3.96 -9.99
N PHE A 440 12.15 -3.68 -11.24
CA PHE A 440 11.41 -4.12 -12.43
C PHE A 440 12.23 -4.98 -13.41
N GLN A 441 13.50 -5.26 -13.11
CA GLN A 441 14.34 -6.11 -13.97
C GLN A 441 13.77 -7.52 -14.15
N GLU A 442 13.02 -8.02 -13.18
CA GLU A 442 12.38 -9.33 -13.24
C GLU A 442 11.29 -9.41 -14.32
N VAL A 443 10.62 -8.30 -14.66
CA VAL A 443 9.56 -8.27 -15.69
C VAL A 443 10.09 -8.79 -17.03
N ALA A 444 11.25 -8.33 -17.47
CA ALA A 444 11.87 -8.77 -18.73
C ALA A 444 12.21 -10.27 -18.69
N SER A 445 12.76 -10.74 -17.56
CA SER A 445 13.12 -12.14 -17.38
C SER A 445 11.90 -13.05 -17.34
N ILE A 446 10.85 -12.66 -16.63
CA ILE A 446 9.57 -13.39 -16.54
C ILE A 446 8.92 -13.46 -17.92
N ALA A 447 8.71 -12.31 -18.57
CA ALA A 447 8.02 -12.21 -19.85
C ALA A 447 8.73 -13.06 -20.94
N SER A 448 10.06 -12.99 -21.01
CA SER A 448 10.82 -13.72 -22.03
C SER A 448 10.97 -15.22 -21.78
N SER A 449 10.57 -15.70 -20.59
CA SER A 449 10.71 -17.11 -20.20
C SER A 449 9.43 -17.94 -20.43
N HIS A 450 8.36 -17.36 -20.98
CA HIS A 450 7.08 -18.07 -21.13
C HIS A 450 7.12 -19.28 -22.10
N HIS A 451 8.12 -19.36 -22.95
CA HIS A 451 8.40 -20.50 -23.82
C HIS A 451 9.52 -21.42 -23.34
N GLU A 452 10.09 -21.13 -22.16
CA GLU A 452 10.95 -22.11 -21.51
C GLU A 452 10.13 -23.29 -21.02
N LYS A 453 10.71 -24.49 -21.06
CA LYS A 453 10.05 -25.71 -20.58
C LYS A 453 10.76 -26.24 -19.35
N TYR A 454 10.01 -26.81 -18.43
CA TYR A 454 10.53 -27.28 -17.17
C TYR A 454 11.65 -28.32 -17.33
N ASP A 455 11.62 -29.12 -18.43
CA ASP A 455 12.64 -30.09 -18.80
C ASP A 455 13.89 -29.50 -19.52
N GLY A 456 13.90 -28.18 -19.78
CA GLY A 456 14.99 -27.49 -20.49
C GLY A 456 14.92 -27.60 -22.02
N SER A 457 13.88 -28.20 -22.59
CA SER A 457 13.73 -28.31 -24.07
C SER A 457 13.10 -27.04 -24.69
N GLY A 458 12.90 -25.99 -23.89
CA GLY A 458 12.33 -24.70 -24.31
C GLY A 458 13.29 -23.78 -25.05
N TYR A 459 12.93 -22.53 -25.20
CA TYR A 459 13.73 -21.45 -25.77
C TYR A 459 13.37 -20.11 -25.07
N TYR A 460 14.22 -19.05 -25.04
CA TYR A 460 15.42 -18.85 -25.85
C TYR A 460 16.72 -19.11 -25.05
N LYS A 461 16.68 -19.09 -23.70
CA LYS A 461 17.84 -19.30 -22.81
C LYS A 461 18.09 -20.78 -22.49
N LYS A 462 17.12 -21.65 -22.77
CA LYS A 462 17.11 -23.08 -22.43
C LYS A 462 17.25 -23.33 -20.92
N LEU A 463 16.54 -22.52 -20.13
CA LEU A 463 16.46 -22.70 -18.69
C LEU A 463 15.66 -23.97 -18.35
N SER A 464 15.93 -24.58 -17.20
CA SER A 464 15.25 -25.78 -16.75
C SER A 464 14.87 -25.71 -15.28
N GLY A 465 13.81 -26.39 -14.90
CA GLY A 465 13.39 -26.52 -13.51
C GLY A 465 13.18 -25.17 -12.83
N GLN A 466 13.85 -24.97 -11.71
CA GLN A 466 13.76 -23.77 -10.88
C GLN A 466 14.60 -22.58 -11.39
N ASP A 467 15.49 -22.79 -12.37
CA ASP A 467 16.22 -21.70 -13.02
C ASP A 467 15.27 -20.82 -13.87
N ILE A 468 14.11 -21.37 -14.27
CA ILE A 468 13.05 -20.58 -14.89
C ILE A 468 12.38 -19.73 -13.80
N PRO A 469 12.31 -18.40 -13.95
CA PRO A 469 11.61 -17.54 -13.01
C PRO A 469 10.20 -18.06 -12.68
N LEU A 470 9.77 -17.98 -11.42
CA LEU A 470 8.45 -18.46 -11.02
C LEU A 470 7.33 -17.86 -11.89
N GLY A 471 7.37 -16.55 -12.14
CA GLY A 471 6.42 -15.88 -13.02
C GLY A 471 6.43 -16.42 -14.45
N GLY A 472 7.60 -16.79 -14.99
CA GLY A 472 7.72 -17.43 -16.32
C GLY A 472 7.06 -18.81 -16.37
N ARG A 473 7.22 -19.63 -15.31
CA ARG A 473 6.56 -20.94 -15.18
C ARG A 473 5.03 -20.80 -15.06
N ILE A 474 4.55 -19.80 -14.32
CA ILE A 474 3.12 -19.48 -14.20
C ILE A 474 2.56 -19.02 -15.54
N LEU A 475 3.26 -18.10 -16.20
CA LEU A 475 2.86 -17.54 -17.50
C LEU A 475 2.77 -18.63 -18.57
N ALA A 476 3.69 -19.61 -18.62
CA ALA A 476 3.67 -20.72 -19.56
C ALA A 476 2.40 -21.56 -19.46
N VAL A 477 1.85 -21.77 -18.27
CA VAL A 477 0.57 -22.51 -18.08
C VAL A 477 -0.60 -21.68 -18.59
N GLY A 478 -0.68 -20.38 -18.22
CA GLY A 478 -1.75 -19.48 -18.64
C GLY A 478 -1.78 -19.27 -20.16
N ASP A 479 -0.62 -19.03 -20.77
CA ASP A 479 -0.47 -18.83 -22.22
C ASP A 479 -0.89 -20.05 -23.02
N VAL A 480 -0.37 -21.23 -22.69
CA VAL A 480 -0.74 -22.47 -23.39
C VAL A 480 -2.23 -22.77 -23.21
N PHE A 481 -2.77 -22.60 -22.00
CA PHE A 481 -4.19 -22.85 -21.76
C PHE A 481 -5.08 -21.92 -22.57
N ASP A 482 -4.82 -20.62 -22.61
CA ASP A 482 -5.56 -19.69 -23.47
C ASP A 482 -5.40 -20.07 -24.96
N ALA A 483 -4.18 -20.37 -25.38
CA ALA A 483 -3.89 -20.71 -26.77
C ALA A 483 -4.70 -21.92 -27.29
N ILE A 484 -4.98 -22.92 -26.44
CA ILE A 484 -5.71 -24.14 -26.83
C ILE A 484 -7.22 -24.03 -26.60
N THR A 485 -7.67 -23.19 -25.67
CA THR A 485 -9.10 -23.01 -25.35
C THR A 485 -9.75 -21.83 -26.09
N SER A 486 -8.96 -20.94 -26.70
CA SER A 486 -9.47 -19.83 -27.51
C SER A 486 -9.77 -20.27 -28.95
N LYS A 487 -10.84 -19.70 -29.55
CA LYS A 487 -11.19 -19.90 -30.96
C LYS A 487 -10.17 -19.19 -31.85
N ARG A 488 -9.57 -19.89 -32.80
CA ARG A 488 -8.65 -19.33 -33.80
C ARG A 488 -9.26 -19.45 -35.19
N HIS A 489 -8.88 -18.58 -36.15
CA HIS A 489 -9.44 -18.59 -37.51
C HIS A 489 -9.35 -19.94 -38.23
N TYR A 490 -8.37 -20.76 -37.89
CA TYR A 490 -8.09 -22.06 -38.51
C TYR A 490 -8.37 -23.27 -37.59
N ARG A 491 -8.83 -23.04 -36.35
CA ARG A 491 -9.11 -24.09 -35.36
C ARG A 491 -10.25 -23.69 -34.44
N SER A 492 -11.23 -24.57 -34.26
CA SER A 492 -12.22 -24.47 -33.19
C SER A 492 -11.57 -24.52 -31.80
N LYS A 493 -12.28 -24.07 -30.79
CA LYS A 493 -11.87 -24.29 -29.38
C LYS A 493 -11.65 -25.80 -29.16
N MET A 494 -10.58 -26.10 -28.39
CA MET A 494 -10.34 -27.48 -27.96
C MET A 494 -11.40 -27.88 -26.93
N ASN A 495 -11.79 -29.14 -26.89
CA ASN A 495 -12.60 -29.67 -25.80
C ASN A 495 -11.86 -29.44 -24.46
N ILE A 496 -12.57 -29.07 -23.41
CA ILE A 496 -11.99 -28.75 -22.11
C ILE A 496 -11.26 -29.95 -21.49
N GLU A 497 -11.75 -31.16 -21.71
CA GLU A 497 -11.10 -32.40 -21.28
C GLU A 497 -9.71 -32.53 -21.89
N ASP A 498 -9.60 -32.37 -23.22
CA ASP A 498 -8.32 -32.44 -23.93
C ASP A 498 -7.35 -31.32 -23.50
N ALA A 499 -7.88 -30.13 -23.27
CA ALA A 499 -7.08 -28.98 -22.79
C ALA A 499 -6.49 -29.25 -21.41
N ILE A 500 -7.26 -29.78 -20.49
CA ILE A 500 -6.78 -30.16 -19.15
C ILE A 500 -5.79 -31.33 -19.24
N ASN A 501 -6.07 -32.33 -20.11
CA ASN A 501 -5.17 -33.44 -20.35
C ASN A 501 -3.77 -32.98 -20.80
N ILE A 502 -3.71 -31.99 -21.70
CA ILE A 502 -2.39 -31.42 -22.15
C ILE A 502 -1.61 -30.87 -20.97
N LEU A 503 -2.26 -30.15 -20.05
CA LEU A 503 -1.58 -29.63 -18.86
C LEU A 503 -1.10 -30.74 -17.93
N ILE A 504 -1.96 -31.75 -17.68
CA ILE A 504 -1.64 -32.88 -16.79
C ILE A 504 -0.47 -33.71 -17.36
N GLN A 505 -0.51 -34.04 -18.64
CA GLN A 505 0.55 -34.81 -19.31
C GLN A 505 1.84 -34.01 -19.45
N GLY A 506 1.75 -32.69 -19.49
CA GLY A 506 2.90 -31.80 -19.54
C GLY A 506 3.63 -31.58 -18.21
N LYS A 507 3.14 -32.11 -17.09
CA LYS A 507 3.78 -31.99 -15.78
C LYS A 507 5.19 -32.55 -15.79
N ASN A 508 6.13 -31.81 -15.17
CA ASN A 508 7.57 -32.12 -15.11
C ASN A 508 8.29 -32.21 -16.47
N GLY A 509 7.57 -32.02 -17.57
CA GLY A 509 8.13 -31.88 -18.92
C GLY A 509 8.00 -30.42 -19.37
N HIS A 510 6.86 -30.07 -19.95
CA HIS A 510 6.60 -28.70 -20.38
C HIS A 510 6.40 -27.76 -19.18
N PHE A 511 5.63 -28.17 -18.16
CA PHE A 511 5.16 -27.34 -17.06
C PHE A 511 5.73 -27.79 -15.70
N ASP A 512 5.83 -26.84 -14.77
CA ASP A 512 6.01 -27.13 -13.35
C ASP A 512 4.73 -27.80 -12.80
N ALA A 513 4.88 -29.00 -12.24
CA ALA A 513 3.74 -29.75 -11.72
C ALA A 513 2.95 -29.02 -10.65
N ASN A 514 3.64 -28.28 -9.75
CA ASN A 514 2.99 -27.54 -8.68
C ASN A 514 2.10 -26.40 -9.23
N ILE A 515 2.53 -25.77 -10.32
CA ILE A 515 1.77 -24.69 -10.96
C ILE A 515 0.54 -25.25 -11.69
N VAL A 516 0.68 -26.39 -12.35
CA VAL A 516 -0.48 -27.08 -12.96
C VAL A 516 -1.48 -27.48 -11.87
N ASP A 517 -1.03 -28.02 -10.74
CA ASP A 517 -1.91 -28.38 -9.63
C ASP A 517 -2.61 -27.17 -9.03
N ALA A 518 -1.90 -26.04 -8.88
CA ALA A 518 -2.48 -24.79 -8.46
C ALA A 518 -3.57 -24.31 -9.44
N PHE A 519 -3.28 -24.32 -10.75
CA PHE A 519 -4.24 -23.94 -11.77
C PHE A 519 -5.51 -24.83 -11.75
N LEU A 520 -5.34 -26.14 -11.63
CA LEU A 520 -6.46 -27.10 -11.57
C LEU A 520 -7.27 -26.97 -10.27
N SER A 521 -6.74 -26.34 -9.25
CA SER A 521 -7.45 -26.08 -7.98
C SER A 521 -8.30 -24.80 -7.98
N ILE A 522 -8.29 -24.02 -9.07
CA ILE A 522 -9.09 -22.79 -9.21
C ILE A 522 -10.57 -23.15 -9.36
N GLN A 523 -11.45 -22.34 -8.73
CA GLN A 523 -12.90 -22.45 -8.87
C GLN A 523 -13.33 -22.20 -10.31
N THR A 524 -14.28 -23.01 -10.79
CA THR A 524 -14.70 -22.97 -12.20
C THR A 524 -15.46 -21.70 -12.58
N ASP A 525 -16.10 -21.01 -11.63
CA ASP A 525 -16.71 -19.70 -11.89
C ASP A 525 -15.69 -18.64 -12.27
N LEU A 526 -14.50 -18.67 -11.67
CA LEU A 526 -13.41 -17.75 -12.00
C LEU A 526 -12.81 -18.05 -13.38
N ILE A 527 -12.61 -19.31 -13.72
CA ILE A 527 -12.19 -19.74 -15.06
C ILE A 527 -13.23 -19.33 -16.10
N MET A 528 -14.52 -19.55 -15.81
CA MET A 528 -15.61 -19.18 -16.73
C MET A 528 -15.66 -17.67 -16.94
N LYS A 529 -15.40 -16.86 -15.91
CA LYS A 529 -15.32 -15.41 -16.02
C LYS A 529 -14.26 -14.97 -17.05
N VAL A 530 -13.11 -15.67 -17.11
CA VAL A 530 -12.08 -15.39 -18.12
C VAL A 530 -12.58 -15.72 -19.52
N PHE A 531 -13.23 -16.87 -19.72
CA PHE A 531 -13.78 -17.26 -21.03
C PHE A 531 -14.86 -16.30 -21.55
N LEU A 532 -15.59 -15.65 -20.66
CA LEU A 532 -16.69 -14.77 -21.02
C LEU A 532 -16.29 -13.31 -21.23
N ILE A 533 -15.03 -12.92 -20.91
CA ILE A 533 -14.61 -11.52 -20.91
C ILE A 533 -14.78 -10.81 -22.27
N ASP A 534 -14.58 -11.55 -23.37
CA ASP A 534 -14.70 -11.04 -24.74
C ASP A 534 -16.09 -11.29 -25.33
N THR A 535 -17.02 -11.82 -24.54
CA THR A 535 -18.40 -12.09 -24.95
C THR A 535 -19.35 -11.05 -24.35
N GLN A 536 -20.54 -10.91 -24.91
CA GLN A 536 -21.62 -10.11 -24.31
C GLN A 536 -22.46 -10.93 -23.30
N MET A 537 -22.01 -12.15 -22.98
CA MET A 537 -22.73 -13.05 -22.08
C MET A 537 -22.33 -12.76 -20.63
N GLU A 538 -23.33 -12.56 -19.79
CA GLU A 538 -23.14 -12.48 -18.33
C GLU A 538 -23.62 -13.79 -17.70
N MET A 539 -22.87 -14.24 -16.68
CA MET A 539 -23.19 -15.42 -15.90
C MET A 539 -24.34 -15.12 -14.94
N GLU A 540 -25.38 -15.93 -14.96
CA GLU A 540 -26.47 -15.82 -13.98
C GLU A 540 -25.98 -16.06 -12.56
N SER A 541 -26.52 -15.34 -11.57
CA SER A 541 -26.08 -15.45 -10.18
C SER A 541 -26.24 -16.86 -9.60
N SER A 542 -27.29 -17.58 -10.01
CA SER A 542 -27.55 -19.00 -9.67
C SER A 542 -26.47 -19.92 -10.22
N ASP A 543 -26.11 -19.74 -11.48
CA ASP A 543 -25.12 -20.56 -12.18
C ASP A 543 -23.73 -20.33 -11.58
N LYS A 544 -23.40 -19.06 -11.28
CA LYS A 544 -22.16 -18.70 -10.59
C LYS A 544 -22.02 -19.38 -9.23
N GLN A 545 -23.11 -19.45 -8.43
CA GLN A 545 -23.08 -20.11 -7.13
C GLN A 545 -22.78 -21.61 -7.24
N ILE A 546 -23.26 -22.27 -8.29
CA ILE A 546 -23.01 -23.70 -8.54
C ILE A 546 -21.55 -23.87 -9.01
N LEU A 547 -21.10 -23.10 -10.00
CA LEU A 547 -19.73 -23.18 -10.51
C LEU A 547 -18.68 -22.91 -9.42
N ASN A 548 -18.94 -21.99 -8.49
CA ASN A 548 -18.03 -21.66 -7.39
C ASN A 548 -17.79 -22.81 -6.40
N LYS A 549 -18.68 -23.81 -6.34
CA LYS A 549 -18.51 -24.97 -5.47
C LYS A 549 -17.51 -25.99 -5.98
N PHE A 550 -17.18 -25.96 -7.26
CA PHE A 550 -16.34 -26.95 -7.93
C PHE A 550 -15.07 -26.31 -8.50
N LYS A 551 -13.99 -27.06 -8.41
CA LYS A 551 -12.70 -26.70 -8.99
C LYS A 551 -12.58 -27.24 -10.42
N LEU A 552 -11.61 -26.73 -11.17
CA LEU A 552 -11.36 -27.20 -12.53
C LEU A 552 -10.98 -28.69 -12.56
N ILE A 553 -10.30 -29.20 -11.55
CA ILE A 553 -9.97 -30.62 -11.41
C ILE A 553 -11.23 -31.48 -11.18
N ASP A 554 -12.23 -30.95 -10.46
CA ASP A 554 -13.47 -31.68 -10.22
C ASP A 554 -14.25 -31.85 -11.53
N LEU A 555 -14.30 -30.81 -12.37
CA LEU A 555 -14.85 -30.88 -13.71
C LEU A 555 -14.18 -31.99 -14.53
N TYR A 556 -12.82 -31.99 -14.55
CA TYR A 556 -12.05 -32.99 -15.27
C TYR A 556 -12.35 -34.39 -14.79
N ASN A 557 -12.39 -34.65 -13.49
CA ASN A 557 -12.69 -35.96 -12.94
C ASN A 557 -14.09 -36.44 -13.30
N LEU A 558 -15.09 -35.53 -13.27
CA LEU A 558 -16.45 -35.85 -13.67
C LEU A 558 -16.55 -36.23 -15.15
N ILE A 559 -15.99 -35.44 -16.05
CA ILE A 559 -16.09 -35.70 -17.50
C ILE A 559 -15.30 -36.92 -17.95
N THR A 560 -14.21 -37.28 -17.27
CA THR A 560 -13.36 -38.44 -17.61
C THR A 560 -13.86 -39.76 -17.02
N SER A 561 -14.57 -39.72 -15.89
CA SER A 561 -15.05 -40.94 -15.20
C SER A 561 -16.07 -41.76 -15.99
N LYS A 562 -16.74 -41.15 -16.98
CA LYS A 562 -17.79 -41.78 -17.84
C LYS A 562 -18.91 -42.51 -17.10
N ASP A 563 -19.00 -42.36 -15.78
CA ASP A 563 -19.96 -43.05 -14.92
C ASP A 563 -21.13 -42.11 -14.57
N LEU A 564 -21.90 -41.72 -15.60
CA LEU A 564 -23.00 -40.76 -15.51
C LEU A 564 -24.10 -41.18 -14.52
N ASP A 565 -24.24 -42.50 -14.25
CA ASP A 565 -25.27 -43.02 -13.37
C ASP A 565 -25.02 -42.74 -11.88
N ASN A 566 -23.75 -42.50 -11.50
CA ASN A 566 -23.34 -42.24 -10.12
C ASN A 566 -23.25 -40.75 -9.76
N TYR A 567 -23.49 -39.83 -10.72
CA TYR A 567 -23.44 -38.39 -10.43
C TYR A 567 -24.64 -37.96 -9.59
N THR A 568 -24.34 -37.14 -8.57
CA THR A 568 -25.37 -36.40 -7.83
C THR A 568 -26.09 -35.42 -8.77
N GLN A 569 -27.29 -35.01 -8.40
CA GLN A 569 -28.03 -34.00 -9.18
C GLN A 569 -27.27 -32.68 -9.29
N GLU A 570 -26.50 -32.33 -8.28
CA GLU A 570 -25.68 -31.09 -8.24
C GLU A 570 -24.51 -31.18 -9.24
N GLU A 571 -23.82 -32.31 -9.32
CA GLU A 571 -22.74 -32.56 -10.28
C GLU A 571 -23.24 -32.56 -11.73
N LYS A 572 -24.41 -33.15 -12.00
CA LYS A 572 -25.05 -33.08 -13.32
C LYS A 572 -25.35 -31.64 -13.72
N THR A 573 -25.96 -30.88 -12.81
CA THR A 573 -26.27 -29.46 -13.02
C THR A 573 -25.01 -28.65 -13.23
N PHE A 574 -23.92 -28.91 -12.49
CA PHE A 574 -22.63 -28.27 -12.65
C PHE A 574 -22.03 -28.47 -14.05
N VAL A 575 -21.99 -29.71 -14.53
CA VAL A 575 -21.48 -30.05 -15.88
C VAL A 575 -22.32 -29.38 -16.96
N ASP A 576 -23.67 -29.39 -16.84
CA ASP A 576 -24.57 -28.74 -17.78
C ASP A 576 -24.36 -27.21 -17.83
N ILE A 577 -24.24 -26.58 -16.68
CA ILE A 577 -23.97 -25.14 -16.59
C ILE A 577 -22.59 -24.79 -17.20
N PHE A 578 -21.56 -25.57 -16.92
CA PHE A 578 -20.25 -25.36 -17.54
C PHE A 578 -20.35 -25.48 -19.06
N ALA A 579 -21.03 -26.51 -19.58
CA ALA A 579 -21.23 -26.69 -21.01
C ALA A 579 -22.06 -25.57 -21.67
N LYS A 580 -23.06 -25.02 -20.96
CA LYS A 580 -23.87 -23.85 -21.41
C LYS A 580 -22.98 -22.65 -21.76
N TYR A 581 -21.98 -22.33 -20.94
CA TYR A 581 -21.14 -21.18 -21.12
C TYR A 581 -19.86 -21.45 -21.94
N TYR A 582 -19.34 -22.68 -21.90
CA TYR A 582 -18.21 -23.11 -22.70
C TYR A 582 -18.69 -23.70 -24.03
N GLU A 583 -18.73 -22.88 -25.10
CA GLU A 583 -19.24 -23.20 -26.44
C GLU A 583 -18.53 -24.40 -27.15
N GLY A 584 -18.22 -25.47 -26.51
CA GLY A 584 -17.56 -26.62 -27.11
C GLY A 584 -18.36 -27.93 -27.07
N ARG A 585 -19.44 -27.97 -26.26
CA ARG A 585 -20.20 -29.19 -25.99
C ARG A 585 -21.65 -29.24 -26.49
N CYS A 586 -22.13 -28.19 -27.17
CA CYS A 586 -23.54 -28.16 -27.60
C CYS A 586 -23.92 -29.13 -28.74
N GLU A 587 -23.00 -29.90 -29.30
CA GLU A 587 -23.31 -30.76 -30.47
C GLU A 587 -23.54 -32.23 -30.15
N GLU A 588 -23.19 -32.75 -28.95
CA GLU A 588 -23.31 -34.20 -28.69
C GLU A 588 -24.47 -34.65 -27.75
N VAL A 589 -25.17 -33.73 -27.07
CA VAL A 589 -26.23 -34.09 -26.10
C VAL A 589 -27.66 -34.01 -26.70
N SER A 590 -27.80 -33.52 -27.94
CA SER A 590 -29.14 -33.37 -28.57
C SER A 590 -29.53 -34.42 -29.62
N CYS A 591 -28.80 -35.51 -29.78
CA CYS A 591 -29.11 -36.58 -30.72
C CYS A 591 -29.19 -37.96 -30.07
N GLU A 592 -30.02 -38.15 -29.06
CA GLU A 592 -30.68 -39.43 -28.78
C GLU A 592 -32.06 -39.16 -28.20
N LYS A 593 -33.00 -39.15 -29.12
CA LYS A 593 -34.40 -39.53 -28.86
C LYS A 593 -34.75 -40.71 -29.72
#